data_3a5b4f8a1d80fa2c70b31d74b9636a0d
#
_entry.id   3a5b4f8a1d80fa2c70b31d74b9636a0d
#
_cell.length_a   1.000
_cell.length_b   1.000
_cell.length_c   1.000
_cell.angle_alpha   90.00
_cell.angle_beta   90.00
_cell.angle_gamma   90.00
#
_symmetry.space_group_name_H-M   'P 1'
#
loop_
_entity.id
_entity.type
_entity.pdbx_description
1 polymer ?
#
loop_
_entity_poly.entity_id
_entity_poly.type
_entity_poly.pdbx_seq_one_letter_code
_entity_poly.pdbx_strand_id
1 'polypeptide(L)'
;MVKIIALGKRYNVPYVSLTTNGNLLTKELLAAAVKNGLDELTLSAHGFTRETYEYLMTNGKFDLFCKLLANVTEIKKQYPQFKLRINYTINNNNIEELSRIWEVVGDELDILQLRPIQKIGESEYRDFDLTNIHARYDAVLVPLIEECRRRHITCLAPNKQNIIVLEENEAEDNSIEKITYCYVSPQECWQDDFDYRTETFE
;
A
#
# COMPACT_ATOMS: atom_id res chain seq x y z
N MET A 1 -1.72 4.27 -17.44
CA MET A 1 -0.83 4.52 -16.30
C MET A 1 0.39 5.34 -16.69
N VAL A 2 1.37 4.81 -17.51
CA VAL A 2 2.64 5.52 -17.84
C VAL A 2 2.43 6.94 -18.37
N LYS A 3 1.46 7.13 -19.28
CA LYS A 3 1.13 8.46 -19.83
C LYS A 3 0.67 9.46 -18.75
N ILE A 4 -0.07 8.99 -17.75
CA ILE A 4 -0.55 9.84 -16.63
C ILE A 4 0.62 10.25 -15.75
N ILE A 5 1.55 9.33 -15.44
CA ILE A 5 2.77 9.63 -14.68
C ILE A 5 3.61 10.69 -15.41
N ALA A 6 3.88 10.46 -16.72
CA ALA A 6 4.62 11.42 -17.53
C ALA A 6 3.94 12.80 -17.60
N LEU A 7 2.61 12.82 -17.69
CA LEU A 7 1.84 14.06 -17.68
C LEU A 7 1.97 14.79 -16.33
N GLY A 8 1.83 14.09 -15.22
CA GLY A 8 2.04 14.66 -13.88
C GLY A 8 3.41 15.33 -13.77
N LYS A 9 4.47 14.64 -14.18
CA LYS A 9 5.83 15.20 -14.16
C LYS A 9 5.99 16.39 -15.09
N ARG A 10 5.37 16.35 -16.27
CA ARG A 10 5.36 17.51 -17.20
C ARG A 10 4.70 18.74 -16.56
N TYR A 11 3.71 18.56 -15.70
CA TYR A 11 3.05 19.65 -14.95
C TYR A 11 3.65 19.90 -13.57
N ASN A 12 4.89 19.46 -13.34
CA ASN A 12 5.65 19.68 -12.12
C ASN A 12 5.03 19.08 -10.85
N VAL A 13 4.29 17.96 -10.98
CA VAL A 13 3.88 17.20 -9.79
C VAL A 13 5.13 16.68 -9.09
N PRO A 14 5.40 17.12 -7.84
CA PRO A 14 6.69 16.87 -7.21
C PRO A 14 6.90 15.40 -6.89
N TYR A 15 5.83 14.67 -6.57
CA TYR A 15 5.90 13.26 -6.15
C TYR A 15 4.73 12.46 -6.73
N VAL A 16 5.03 11.39 -7.43
CA VAL A 16 4.05 10.49 -8.06
C VAL A 16 4.21 9.10 -7.48
N SER A 17 3.18 8.60 -6.84
CA SER A 17 3.14 7.23 -6.31
C SER A 17 2.09 6.39 -7.01
N LEU A 18 2.31 5.07 -7.05
CA LEU A 18 1.37 4.08 -7.55
C LEU A 18 1.09 3.05 -6.47
N THR A 19 -0.17 2.93 -6.05
CA THR A 19 -0.61 1.86 -5.15
C THR A 19 -1.28 0.75 -5.94
N THR A 20 -0.88 -0.50 -5.72
CA THR A 20 -1.39 -1.66 -6.45
C THR A 20 -1.17 -2.95 -5.65
N ASN A 21 -1.95 -4.00 -5.95
CA ASN A 21 -1.65 -5.36 -5.52
C ASN A 21 -0.56 -6.04 -6.39
N GLY A 22 -0.17 -5.41 -7.49
CA GLY A 22 0.92 -5.86 -8.36
C GLY A 22 0.56 -6.95 -9.37
N ASN A 23 -0.61 -7.56 -9.31
CA ASN A 23 -0.97 -8.73 -10.15
C ASN A 23 -0.84 -8.48 -11.67
N LEU A 24 -1.09 -7.25 -12.12
CA LEU A 24 -1.04 -6.88 -13.54
C LEU A 24 0.23 -6.08 -13.90
N LEU A 25 1.13 -5.86 -12.95
CA LEU A 25 2.29 -5.01 -13.14
C LEU A 25 3.47 -5.83 -13.67
N THR A 26 3.69 -5.78 -14.99
CA THR A 26 4.85 -6.43 -15.60
C THR A 26 6.14 -5.63 -15.37
N LYS A 27 7.30 -6.27 -15.54
CA LYS A 27 8.62 -5.62 -15.45
C LYS A 27 8.74 -4.44 -16.41
N GLU A 28 8.30 -4.64 -17.65
CA GLU A 28 8.38 -3.61 -18.72
C GLU A 28 7.50 -2.41 -18.36
N LEU A 29 6.30 -2.67 -17.84
CA LEU A 29 5.36 -1.62 -17.44
C LEU A 29 5.90 -0.82 -16.25
N LEU A 30 6.46 -1.50 -15.24
CA LEU A 30 7.08 -0.85 -14.10
C LEU A 30 8.31 -0.04 -14.50
N ALA A 31 9.20 -0.62 -15.31
CA ALA A 31 10.39 0.09 -15.80
C ALA A 31 10.02 1.33 -16.61
N ALA A 32 9.00 1.22 -17.48
CA ALA A 32 8.47 2.37 -18.21
C ALA A 32 7.89 3.44 -17.28
N ALA A 33 7.16 3.04 -16.22
CA ALA A 33 6.61 3.97 -15.24
C ALA A 33 7.71 4.73 -14.49
N VAL A 34 8.73 4.02 -13.98
CA VAL A 34 9.87 4.62 -13.26
C VAL A 34 10.66 5.55 -14.19
N LYS A 35 10.94 5.13 -15.42
CA LYS A 35 11.60 5.98 -16.43
C LYS A 35 10.83 7.27 -16.71
N ASN A 36 9.50 7.26 -16.60
CA ASN A 36 8.64 8.42 -16.82
C ASN A 36 8.32 9.21 -15.54
N GLY A 37 9.00 8.88 -14.42
CA GLY A 37 8.95 9.69 -13.21
C GLY A 37 8.05 9.14 -12.10
N LEU A 38 7.77 7.84 -12.07
CA LEU A 38 7.21 7.21 -10.88
C LEU A 38 8.25 7.24 -9.76
N ASP A 39 7.93 7.91 -8.65
CA ASP A 39 8.85 8.05 -7.52
C ASP A 39 8.71 6.90 -6.52
N GLU A 40 7.48 6.35 -6.35
CA GLU A 40 7.21 5.31 -5.37
C GLU A 40 6.23 4.27 -5.91
N LEU A 41 6.54 3.01 -5.69
CA LEU A 41 5.61 1.90 -5.81
C LEU A 41 5.16 1.47 -4.43
N THR A 42 3.88 1.56 -4.15
CA THR A 42 3.25 0.99 -2.95
C THR A 42 2.60 -0.34 -3.31
N LEU A 43 3.12 -1.42 -2.77
CA LEU A 43 2.53 -2.75 -2.92
C LEU A 43 1.68 -3.10 -1.70
N SER A 44 0.42 -3.42 -1.94
CA SER A 44 -0.44 -3.99 -0.91
C SER A 44 -0.06 -5.46 -0.70
N ALA A 45 0.22 -5.83 0.55
CA ALA A 45 0.50 -7.20 0.95
C ALA A 45 -0.22 -7.50 2.26
N HIS A 46 -0.84 -8.67 2.36
CA HIS A 46 -1.58 -9.08 3.55
C HIS A 46 -1.12 -10.45 4.07
N GLY A 47 0.05 -10.92 3.63
CA GLY A 47 0.70 -12.14 4.05
C GLY A 47 2.08 -12.28 3.42
N PHE A 48 2.97 -13.02 4.07
CA PHE A 48 4.31 -13.33 3.58
C PHE A 48 4.52 -14.85 3.42
N THR A 49 3.43 -15.61 3.46
CA THR A 49 3.35 -16.99 2.96
C THR A 49 2.38 -17.04 1.80
N ARG A 50 2.52 -18.05 0.94
CA ARG A 50 1.57 -18.26 -0.16
C ARG A 50 0.14 -18.41 0.35
N GLU A 51 -0.03 -19.22 1.39
CA GLU A 51 -1.34 -19.53 1.95
C GLU A 51 -2.04 -18.25 2.43
N THR A 52 -1.39 -17.47 3.29
CA THR A 52 -1.97 -16.25 3.86
C THR A 52 -2.13 -15.16 2.80
N TYR A 53 -1.15 -14.98 1.92
CA TYR A 53 -1.23 -13.99 0.85
C TYR A 53 -2.41 -14.25 -0.09
N GLU A 54 -2.54 -15.49 -0.60
CA GLU A 54 -3.60 -15.86 -1.55
C GLU A 54 -4.99 -15.96 -0.89
N TYR A 55 -5.06 -16.23 0.42
CA TYR A 55 -6.29 -16.20 1.20
C TYR A 55 -6.81 -14.77 1.42
N LEU A 56 -5.94 -13.84 1.81
CA LEU A 56 -6.33 -12.47 2.17
C LEU A 56 -6.37 -11.50 0.98
N MET A 57 -5.71 -11.84 -0.12
CA MET A 57 -5.66 -11.00 -1.33
C MET A 57 -6.53 -11.62 -2.42
N THR A 58 -7.71 -11.07 -2.65
CA THR A 58 -8.62 -11.55 -3.72
C THR A 58 -7.88 -11.65 -5.06
N ASN A 59 -7.87 -12.84 -5.65
CA ASN A 59 -7.11 -13.17 -6.87
C ASN A 59 -5.59 -12.94 -6.76
N GLY A 60 -5.05 -12.78 -5.55
CA GLY A 60 -3.62 -12.66 -5.30
C GLY A 60 -2.86 -13.89 -5.78
N LYS A 61 -1.66 -13.68 -6.34
CA LYS A 61 -0.73 -14.74 -6.74
C LYS A 61 0.61 -14.47 -6.10
N PHE A 62 0.97 -15.24 -5.09
CA PHE A 62 2.20 -15.03 -4.31
C PHE A 62 3.46 -15.10 -5.19
N ASP A 63 3.49 -15.99 -6.21
CA ASP A 63 4.62 -16.04 -7.13
C ASP A 63 4.79 -14.77 -7.97
N LEU A 64 3.66 -14.15 -8.37
CA LEU A 64 3.72 -12.88 -9.10
C LEU A 64 4.20 -11.75 -8.19
N PHE A 65 3.78 -11.74 -6.94
CA PHE A 65 4.27 -10.80 -5.93
C PHE A 65 5.78 -10.93 -5.73
N CYS A 66 6.30 -12.14 -5.50
CA CYS A 66 7.74 -12.38 -5.36
C CYS A 66 8.52 -12.01 -6.64
N LYS A 67 7.98 -12.35 -7.82
CA LYS A 67 8.58 -11.94 -9.10
C LYS A 67 8.63 -10.43 -9.27
N LEU A 68 7.58 -9.74 -8.83
CA LEU A 68 7.54 -8.27 -8.90
C LEU A 68 8.58 -7.65 -7.96
N LEU A 69 8.77 -8.18 -6.76
CA LEU A 69 9.83 -7.73 -5.85
C LEU A 69 11.23 -7.91 -6.48
N ALA A 70 11.50 -9.03 -7.13
CA ALA A 70 12.75 -9.23 -7.87
C ALA A 70 12.92 -8.20 -9.01
N ASN A 71 11.85 -7.86 -9.73
CA ASN A 71 11.88 -6.82 -10.75
C ASN A 71 12.17 -5.43 -10.15
N VAL A 72 11.61 -5.12 -8.98
CA VAL A 72 11.89 -3.86 -8.25
C VAL A 72 13.38 -3.76 -7.93
N THR A 73 13.98 -4.84 -7.39
CA THR A 73 15.43 -4.90 -7.11
C THR A 73 16.26 -4.55 -8.35
N GLU A 74 15.93 -5.13 -9.49
CA GLU A 74 16.66 -4.85 -10.73
C GLU A 74 16.47 -3.40 -11.22
N ILE A 75 15.26 -2.85 -11.07
CA ILE A 75 14.96 -1.48 -11.47
C ILE A 75 15.67 -0.48 -10.55
N LYS A 76 15.70 -0.72 -9.23
CA LYS A 76 16.39 0.15 -8.27
C LYS A 76 17.88 0.26 -8.53
N LYS A 77 18.53 -0.75 -9.09
CA LYS A 77 19.95 -0.66 -9.52
C LYS A 77 20.19 0.45 -10.56
N GLN A 78 19.19 0.72 -11.41
CA GLN A 78 19.26 1.77 -12.44
C GLN A 78 18.67 3.10 -11.97
N TYR A 79 17.71 3.03 -11.03
CA TYR A 79 16.96 4.17 -10.50
C TYR A 79 16.98 4.14 -8.96
N PRO A 80 18.12 4.43 -8.32
CA PRO A 80 18.28 4.29 -6.87
C PRO A 80 17.37 5.21 -6.04
N GLN A 81 16.84 6.29 -6.64
CA GLN A 81 15.88 7.19 -6.00
C GLN A 81 14.46 6.63 -5.97
N PHE A 82 14.15 5.61 -6.79
CA PHE A 82 12.85 4.97 -6.82
C PHE A 82 12.60 4.19 -5.53
N LYS A 83 11.43 4.39 -4.93
CA LYS A 83 11.09 3.83 -3.62
C LYS A 83 10.11 2.68 -3.71
N LEU A 84 10.34 1.67 -2.89
CA LEU A 84 9.40 0.59 -2.60
C LEU A 84 8.75 0.82 -1.24
N ARG A 85 7.42 0.87 -1.21
CA ARG A 85 6.63 0.78 0.02
C ARG A 85 5.86 -0.52 0.03
N ILE A 86 5.84 -1.19 1.18
CA ILE A 86 4.88 -2.24 1.49
C ILE A 86 3.81 -1.67 2.40
N ASN A 87 2.56 -1.78 1.97
CA ASN A 87 1.37 -1.47 2.76
C ASN A 87 0.76 -2.79 3.25
N TYR A 88 0.91 -3.07 4.55
CA TYR A 88 0.50 -4.32 5.17
C TYR A 88 -0.67 -4.10 6.12
N THR A 89 -1.79 -4.75 5.85
CA THR A 89 -2.94 -4.73 6.73
C THR A 89 -2.83 -5.88 7.74
N ILE A 90 -2.68 -5.53 9.02
CA ILE A 90 -2.50 -6.48 10.11
C ILE A 90 -3.87 -6.99 10.56
N ASN A 91 -3.99 -8.30 10.71
CA ASN A 91 -5.13 -8.99 11.30
C ASN A 91 -4.67 -10.22 12.12
N ASN A 92 -5.61 -10.95 12.70
CA ASN A 92 -5.30 -12.12 13.53
C ASN A 92 -4.55 -13.23 12.79
N ASN A 93 -4.76 -13.35 11.47
CA ASN A 93 -4.20 -14.46 10.68
C ASN A 93 -2.76 -14.19 10.21
N ASN A 94 -2.31 -12.94 10.23
CA ASN A 94 -1.07 -12.55 9.56
C ASN A 94 -0.04 -11.82 10.41
N ILE A 95 -0.37 -11.46 11.65
CA ILE A 95 0.55 -10.68 12.50
C ILE A 95 1.89 -11.39 12.72
N GLU A 96 1.87 -12.71 12.92
CA GLU A 96 3.10 -13.49 13.15
C GLU A 96 4.01 -13.55 11.92
N GLU A 97 3.43 -13.41 10.72
CA GLU A 97 4.19 -13.43 9.47
C GLU A 97 5.03 -12.17 9.24
N LEU A 98 4.80 -11.11 10.00
CA LEU A 98 5.61 -9.89 9.91
C LEU A 98 7.09 -10.14 10.16
N SER A 99 7.44 -11.14 10.96
CA SER A 99 8.83 -11.57 11.16
C SER A 99 9.52 -12.05 9.87
N ARG A 100 8.76 -12.48 8.88
CA ARG A 100 9.25 -13.00 7.59
C ARG A 100 9.44 -11.93 6.51
N ILE A 101 9.14 -10.67 6.81
CA ILE A 101 9.23 -9.60 5.81
C ILE A 101 10.60 -9.54 5.14
N TRP A 102 11.67 -9.74 5.90
CA TRP A 102 13.03 -9.66 5.39
C TRP A 102 13.39 -10.82 4.46
N GLU A 103 12.77 -11.99 4.65
CA GLU A 103 12.95 -13.16 3.79
C GLU A 103 12.29 -12.94 2.42
N VAL A 104 11.13 -12.25 2.40
CA VAL A 104 10.29 -12.11 1.20
C VAL A 104 10.59 -10.82 0.45
N VAL A 105 10.68 -9.68 1.16
CA VAL A 105 10.86 -8.36 0.54
C VAL A 105 12.33 -8.01 0.36
N GLY A 106 13.19 -8.50 1.25
CA GLY A 106 14.63 -8.23 1.20
C GLY A 106 15.01 -6.81 1.65
N ASP A 107 16.18 -6.37 1.18
CA ASP A 107 16.78 -5.09 1.60
C ASP A 107 16.33 -3.89 0.75
N GLU A 108 15.50 -4.10 -0.26
CA GLU A 108 15.05 -3.05 -1.18
C GLU A 108 13.88 -2.20 -0.64
N LEU A 109 13.38 -2.55 0.54
CA LEU A 109 12.27 -1.86 1.19
C LEU A 109 12.72 -0.49 1.70
N ASP A 110 12.03 0.57 1.27
CA ASP A 110 12.26 1.94 1.76
C ASP A 110 11.25 2.34 2.84
N ILE A 111 10.00 1.88 2.68
CA ILE A 111 8.90 2.27 3.56
C ILE A 111 8.06 1.04 3.90
N LEU A 112 7.88 0.76 5.18
CA LEU A 112 6.92 -0.20 5.68
C LEU A 112 5.75 0.55 6.32
N GLN A 113 4.55 0.36 5.81
CA GLN A 113 3.33 0.89 6.40
C GLN A 113 2.48 -0.24 6.95
N LEU A 114 2.24 -0.21 8.25
CA LEU A 114 1.41 -1.18 8.98
C LEU A 114 0.08 -0.51 9.35
N ARG A 115 -1.02 -1.15 9.01
CA ARG A 115 -2.38 -0.68 9.35
C ARG A 115 -3.17 -1.80 10.00
N PRO A 116 -3.86 -1.57 11.11
CA PRO A 116 -4.81 -2.54 11.63
C PRO A 116 -5.95 -2.69 10.62
N ILE A 117 -6.51 -3.89 10.56
CA ILE A 117 -7.68 -4.15 9.71
C ILE A 117 -8.83 -3.25 10.14
N GLN A 118 -9.58 -2.74 9.17
CA GLN A 118 -10.76 -1.92 9.37
C GLN A 118 -11.96 -2.52 8.65
N LYS A 119 -13.14 -2.33 9.23
CA LYS A 119 -14.40 -2.72 8.59
C LYS A 119 -14.79 -1.63 7.59
N ILE A 120 -14.38 -1.79 6.34
CA ILE A 120 -14.66 -0.83 5.27
C ILE A 120 -15.47 -1.55 4.19
N GLY A 121 -16.65 -1.05 3.92
CA GLY A 121 -17.55 -1.58 2.89
C GLY A 121 -17.99 -3.03 3.14
N GLU A 122 -18.43 -3.69 2.09
CA GLU A 122 -18.86 -5.09 2.13
C GLU A 122 -17.69 -6.02 1.78
N SER A 123 -17.13 -6.68 2.80
CA SER A 123 -16.07 -7.68 2.66
C SER A 123 -16.57 -9.05 3.09
N GLU A 124 -16.07 -10.11 2.47
CA GLU A 124 -16.31 -11.49 2.93
C GLU A 124 -15.53 -11.80 4.21
N TYR A 125 -14.44 -11.09 4.47
CA TYR A 125 -13.68 -11.20 5.70
C TYR A 125 -14.52 -10.66 6.87
N ARG A 126 -14.58 -11.42 7.97
CA ARG A 126 -15.44 -11.11 9.12
C ARG A 126 -14.69 -11.03 10.45
N ASP A 127 -13.41 -11.40 10.50
CA ASP A 127 -12.63 -11.35 11.73
C ASP A 127 -11.96 -9.99 11.91
N PHE A 128 -12.64 -9.08 12.59
CA PHE A 128 -12.14 -7.76 12.97
C PHE A 128 -11.69 -7.70 14.44
N ASP A 129 -11.56 -8.84 15.13
CA ASP A 129 -11.01 -8.87 16.48
C ASP A 129 -9.52 -8.47 16.46
N LEU A 130 -9.16 -7.52 17.30
CA LEU A 130 -7.79 -6.99 17.41
C LEU A 130 -7.06 -7.51 18.66
N THR A 131 -7.67 -8.39 19.43
CA THR A 131 -7.14 -8.88 20.72
C THR A 131 -5.76 -9.51 20.55
N ASN A 132 -5.58 -10.36 19.54
CA ASN A 132 -4.30 -10.98 19.27
C ASN A 132 -3.24 -9.95 18.83
N ILE A 133 -3.63 -8.94 18.07
CA ILE A 133 -2.72 -7.87 17.65
C ILE A 133 -2.22 -7.11 18.89
N HIS A 134 -3.09 -6.77 19.81
CA HIS A 134 -2.71 -6.14 21.09
C HIS A 134 -1.79 -7.03 21.94
N ALA A 135 -2.11 -8.32 22.03
CA ALA A 135 -1.30 -9.27 22.80
C ALA A 135 0.09 -9.47 22.21
N ARG A 136 0.20 -9.45 20.86
CA ARG A 136 1.45 -9.68 20.14
C ARG A 136 2.23 -8.42 19.83
N TYR A 137 1.70 -7.24 20.12
CA TYR A 137 2.29 -5.94 19.78
C TYR A 137 3.76 -5.85 20.22
N ASP A 138 4.02 -6.08 21.49
CA ASP A 138 5.35 -5.91 22.07
C ASP A 138 6.36 -6.98 21.58
N ALA A 139 5.85 -8.18 21.24
CA ALA A 139 6.69 -9.28 20.79
C ALA A 139 6.97 -9.26 19.28
N VAL A 140 6.10 -8.65 18.47
CA VAL A 140 6.20 -8.66 17.00
C VAL A 140 6.44 -7.27 16.43
N LEU A 141 5.59 -6.28 16.76
CA LEU A 141 5.67 -4.96 16.14
C LEU A 141 6.84 -4.14 16.68
N VAL A 142 7.07 -4.17 17.98
CA VAL A 142 8.19 -3.40 18.57
C VAL A 142 9.54 -3.82 17.99
N PRO A 143 9.93 -5.11 17.97
CA PRO A 143 11.19 -5.55 17.34
C PRO A 143 11.24 -5.22 15.84
N LEU A 144 10.12 -5.33 15.12
CA LEU A 144 10.06 -4.98 13.70
C LEU A 144 10.33 -3.49 13.47
N ILE A 145 9.72 -2.60 14.28
CA ILE A 145 9.95 -1.16 14.21
C ILE A 145 11.41 -0.81 14.50
N GLU A 146 12.02 -1.46 15.49
CA GLU A 146 13.43 -1.29 15.82
C GLU A 146 14.35 -1.77 14.68
N GLU A 147 14.03 -2.90 14.08
CA GLU A 147 14.77 -3.43 12.94
C GLU A 147 14.63 -2.52 11.71
N CYS A 148 13.45 -1.96 11.42
CA CYS A 148 13.28 -0.94 10.39
C CYS A 148 14.20 0.26 10.64
N ARG A 149 14.27 0.75 11.88
CA ARG A 149 15.16 1.87 12.25
C ARG A 149 16.62 1.51 12.01
N ARG A 150 17.06 0.31 12.40
CA ARG A 150 18.42 -0.19 12.20
C ARG A 150 18.79 -0.27 10.72
N ARG A 151 17.82 -0.63 9.86
CA ARG A 151 17.99 -0.72 8.40
C ARG A 151 17.74 0.60 7.66
N HIS A 152 17.49 1.70 8.38
CA HIS A 152 17.12 3.01 7.79
C HIS A 152 15.84 2.99 6.95
N ILE A 153 14.92 2.09 7.27
CA ILE A 153 13.61 1.97 6.62
C ILE A 153 12.60 2.83 7.38
N THR A 154 11.84 3.66 6.66
CA THR A 154 10.73 4.42 7.24
C THR A 154 9.61 3.47 7.66
N CYS A 155 9.34 3.37 8.96
CA CYS A 155 8.25 2.54 9.46
C CYS A 155 7.08 3.41 9.92
N LEU A 156 5.94 3.26 9.24
CA LEU A 156 4.68 3.90 9.58
C LEU A 156 3.79 2.86 10.26
N ALA A 157 3.89 2.76 11.57
CA ALA A 157 3.16 1.78 12.38
C ALA A 157 2.26 2.49 13.40
N PRO A 158 1.08 1.95 13.72
CA PRO A 158 0.23 2.50 14.75
C PRO A 158 0.86 2.31 16.13
N ASN A 159 0.64 3.24 17.03
CA ASN A 159 0.87 3.01 18.44
C ASN A 159 -0.13 1.97 18.97
N LYS A 160 0.22 1.25 20.02
CA LYS A 160 -0.64 0.20 20.60
C LYS A 160 -2.05 0.69 20.93
N GLN A 161 -2.16 1.94 21.42
CA GLN A 161 -3.45 2.55 21.76
C GLN A 161 -4.30 2.93 20.53
N ASN A 162 -3.67 3.09 19.36
CA ASN A 162 -4.35 3.45 18.12
C ASN A 162 -4.72 2.23 17.26
N ILE A 163 -4.52 1.03 17.81
CA ILE A 163 -4.98 -0.21 17.19
C ILE A 163 -6.43 -0.43 17.62
N ILE A 164 -7.34 0.21 16.92
CA ILE A 164 -8.79 0.15 17.14
C ILE A 164 -9.50 -0.12 15.81
N VAL A 165 -10.66 -0.75 15.88
CA VAL A 165 -11.60 -0.79 14.74
C VAL A 165 -12.45 0.47 14.82
N LEU A 166 -12.40 1.28 13.79
CA LEU A 166 -13.26 2.47 13.69
C LEU A 166 -14.69 2.03 13.42
N GLU A 167 -15.64 2.56 14.18
CA GLU A 167 -17.06 2.39 13.89
C GLU A 167 -17.49 3.37 12.79
N GLU A 168 -18.40 2.92 11.90
CA GLU A 168 -18.82 3.68 10.71
C GLU A 168 -19.41 5.06 11.04
N ASN A 169 -19.84 5.31 12.30
CA ASN A 169 -20.48 6.55 12.72
C ASN A 169 -19.52 7.64 13.23
N GLU A 170 -18.22 7.39 13.31
CA GLU A 170 -17.24 8.40 13.77
C GLU A 170 -16.59 9.20 12.64
N ALA A 171 -17.00 8.98 11.39
CA ALA A 171 -16.45 9.62 10.20
C ALA A 171 -17.09 10.99 9.89
N GLU A 172 -17.52 11.77 10.90
CA GLU A 172 -17.87 13.18 10.68
C GLU A 172 -16.64 14.11 10.61
N ASP A 173 -15.42 13.57 10.62
CA ASP A 173 -14.25 14.38 10.40
C ASP A 173 -13.97 14.58 8.91
N ASN A 174 -14.53 15.65 8.36
CA ASN A 174 -14.31 16.13 6.98
C ASN A 174 -12.85 16.56 6.73
N SER A 175 -11.88 16.07 7.49
CA SER A 175 -10.46 16.38 7.29
C SER A 175 -9.97 15.92 5.92
N ILE A 176 -10.47 14.80 5.40
CA ILE A 176 -10.13 14.33 4.05
C ILE A 176 -10.62 15.33 3.01
N GLU A 177 -11.85 15.83 3.11
CA GLU A 177 -12.39 16.84 2.19
C GLU A 177 -11.59 18.15 2.24
N LYS A 178 -11.14 18.56 3.43
CA LYS A 178 -10.34 19.78 3.60
C LYS A 178 -8.94 19.72 3.00
N ILE A 179 -8.34 18.52 2.89
CA ILE A 179 -6.98 18.32 2.39
C ILE A 179 -6.95 17.66 1.00
N THR A 180 -8.05 17.06 0.55
CA THR A 180 -8.14 16.46 -0.78
C THR A 180 -8.59 17.50 -1.79
N TYR A 181 -7.65 17.93 -2.62
CA TYR A 181 -7.92 18.92 -3.65
C TYR A 181 -8.69 18.35 -4.84
N CYS A 182 -8.45 17.09 -5.17
CA CYS A 182 -9.16 16.37 -6.21
C CYS A 182 -9.10 14.87 -5.96
N TYR A 183 -10.24 14.23 -5.92
CA TYR A 183 -10.38 12.79 -5.91
C TYR A 183 -11.12 12.34 -7.16
N VAL A 184 -10.51 11.52 -8.00
CA VAL A 184 -11.14 11.01 -9.23
C VAL A 184 -11.43 9.53 -9.05
N SER A 185 -12.71 9.17 -8.98
CA SER A 185 -13.17 7.79 -9.00
C SER A 185 -13.64 7.42 -10.41
N PRO A 186 -13.05 6.40 -11.06
CA PRO A 186 -13.46 6.01 -12.41
C PRO A 186 -14.89 5.48 -12.52
N GLN A 187 -15.52 5.11 -11.41
CA GLN A 187 -16.84 4.49 -11.40
C GLN A 187 -17.99 5.45 -11.08
N GLU A 188 -17.71 6.55 -10.37
CA GLU A 188 -18.75 7.43 -9.85
C GLU A 188 -18.66 8.87 -10.38
N CYS A 189 -17.51 9.29 -10.90
CA CYS A 189 -17.28 10.66 -11.34
C CYS A 189 -17.61 10.91 -12.82
N TRP A 190 -17.89 9.86 -13.59
CA TRP A 190 -18.17 9.98 -15.02
C TRP A 190 -19.61 9.59 -15.26
N GLN A 191 -20.51 10.56 -15.15
CA GLN A 191 -21.82 10.45 -15.79
C GLN A 191 -21.58 10.60 -17.29
N ASP A 192 -22.37 9.91 -18.12
CA ASP A 192 -22.19 9.89 -19.58
C ASP A 192 -22.24 11.29 -20.24
N ASP A 193 -22.76 12.28 -19.51
CA ASP A 193 -22.89 13.68 -19.91
C ASP A 193 -21.92 14.64 -19.20
N PHE A 194 -21.01 14.15 -18.32
CA PHE A 194 -20.06 15.01 -17.61
C PHE A 194 -18.98 15.57 -18.55
N ASP A 195 -18.95 16.89 -18.72
CA ASP A 195 -17.88 17.57 -19.45
C ASP A 195 -16.85 18.17 -18.48
N TYR A 196 -15.75 17.44 -18.27
CA TYR A 196 -14.62 17.84 -17.42
C TYR A 196 -13.96 19.19 -17.80
N ARG A 197 -14.31 19.78 -18.96
CA ARG A 197 -13.79 21.06 -19.42
C ARG A 197 -14.61 22.25 -18.93
N THR A 198 -15.86 22.01 -18.62
CA THR A 198 -16.85 23.04 -18.30
C THR A 198 -17.54 22.83 -16.96
N GLU A 199 -17.44 21.60 -16.40
CA GLU A 199 -18.10 21.22 -15.16
C GLU A 199 -17.09 20.98 -14.05
N THR A 200 -17.47 21.29 -12.82
CA THR A 200 -16.73 21.00 -11.60
C THR A 200 -17.44 19.91 -10.82
N PHE A 201 -16.73 19.27 -9.88
CA PHE A 201 -17.26 18.23 -9.01
C PHE A 201 -18.00 18.78 -7.77
N GLU A 202 -18.49 20.00 -7.84
CA GLU A 202 -19.32 20.59 -6.77
C GLU A 202 -20.79 20.28 -6.95
#